data_bca695b5653a0ccc22710d063327f111
#
_entry.id   bca695b5653a0ccc22710d063327f111
#
_cell.length_a   1.000
_cell.length_b   1.000
_cell.length_c   1.000
_cell.angle_alpha   90.00
_cell.angle_beta   90.00
_cell.angle_gamma   90.00
#
_symmetry.space_group_name_H-M   'P 1'
#
loop_
_entity.id
_entity.type
_entity.pdbx_description
1 polymer ?
#
loop_
_entity_poly.entity_id
_entity_poly.type
_entity_poly.pdbx_seq_one_letter_code
_entity_poly.pdbx_strand_id
1 'polypeptide(L)'
;AMVKMIVDSGLVPEGAISLICGGAGDLLDHLDSQDVVTFTGSARTGQQLRVHPNLVAKSIPFTMEADSLNCCVLGDDVTPEQLEFALFIREVVREMTAKAGQKCTAIRRIIVPQAQVKAVSDALIARLQNVVVGDPAQEGVKMGALVNYEQRQDVQDNVNRLVAAGCDVLLGGQADLRA
;
A
#
# COMPACT_ATOMS: atom_id res chain seq x y z
N ALA A 1 -2.14 -4.26 -19.04
CA ALA A 1 -1.00 -4.84 -19.78
C ALA A 1 -0.91 -6.35 -19.53
N MET A 2 -0.73 -6.83 -18.29
CA MET A 2 -0.46 -8.26 -17.98
C MET A 2 -1.57 -9.19 -18.47
N VAL A 3 -2.84 -8.94 -18.14
CA VAL A 3 -3.97 -9.79 -18.60
C VAL A 3 -4.05 -9.82 -20.13
N LYS A 4 -3.85 -8.67 -20.79
CA LYS A 4 -3.77 -8.64 -22.25
C LYS A 4 -2.67 -9.54 -22.81
N MET A 5 -1.48 -9.55 -22.21
CA MET A 5 -0.38 -10.44 -22.64
C MET A 5 -0.75 -11.93 -22.47
N ILE A 6 -1.43 -12.28 -21.37
CA ILE A 6 -1.87 -13.66 -21.13
C ILE A 6 -2.90 -14.08 -22.18
N VAL A 7 -3.89 -13.24 -22.44
CA VAL A 7 -4.91 -13.52 -23.47
C VAL A 7 -4.30 -13.61 -24.87
N ASP A 8 -3.46 -12.65 -25.23
CA ASP A 8 -2.79 -12.61 -26.55
C ASP A 8 -1.84 -13.79 -26.79
N SER A 9 -1.35 -14.42 -25.74
CA SER A 9 -0.46 -15.60 -25.84
C SER A 9 -1.13 -16.84 -26.42
N GLY A 10 -2.48 -16.92 -26.34
CA GLY A 10 -3.25 -18.11 -26.77
C GLY A 10 -3.01 -19.35 -25.89
N LEU A 11 -2.31 -19.23 -24.75
CA LEU A 11 -2.00 -20.35 -23.85
C LEU A 11 -3.17 -20.66 -22.89
N VAL A 12 -4.15 -19.78 -22.79
CA VAL A 12 -5.35 -20.00 -21.97
C VAL A 12 -6.59 -20.06 -22.86
N PRO A 13 -7.58 -20.92 -22.55
CA PRO A 13 -8.83 -20.97 -23.29
C PRO A 13 -9.55 -19.62 -23.29
N GLU A 14 -10.30 -19.35 -24.36
CA GLU A 14 -11.14 -18.16 -24.43
C GLU A 14 -12.15 -18.13 -23.27
N GLY A 15 -12.28 -16.97 -22.62
CA GLY A 15 -13.15 -16.79 -21.46
C GLY A 15 -12.59 -17.27 -20.12
N ALA A 16 -11.42 -17.95 -20.09
CA ALA A 16 -10.82 -18.43 -18.84
C ALA A 16 -10.32 -17.29 -17.93
N ILE A 17 -10.01 -16.12 -18.50
CA ILE A 17 -9.57 -14.95 -17.77
C ILE A 17 -10.29 -13.71 -18.31
N SER A 18 -10.90 -12.95 -17.39
CA SER A 18 -11.50 -11.65 -17.70
C SER A 18 -10.96 -10.58 -16.73
N LEU A 19 -10.85 -9.34 -17.21
CA LEU A 19 -10.42 -8.20 -16.41
C LEU A 19 -11.49 -7.11 -16.48
N ILE A 20 -11.96 -6.69 -15.32
CA ILE A 20 -12.80 -5.51 -15.15
C ILE A 20 -11.94 -4.40 -14.55
N CYS A 21 -11.89 -3.25 -15.21
CA CYS A 21 -11.19 -2.05 -14.70
C CYS A 21 -12.25 -1.09 -14.13
N GLY A 22 -12.09 -0.73 -12.86
CA GLY A 22 -13.02 0.13 -12.13
C GLY A 22 -13.74 -0.59 -11.01
N GLY A 23 -14.94 -0.11 -10.64
CA GLY A 23 -15.77 -0.74 -9.64
C GLY A 23 -16.37 -2.07 -10.12
N ALA A 24 -16.65 -2.96 -9.19
CA ALA A 24 -17.25 -4.26 -9.50
C ALA A 24 -18.73 -4.16 -10.00
N GLY A 25 -19.37 -2.99 -9.84
CA GLY A 25 -20.78 -2.82 -10.21
C GLY A 25 -21.67 -3.83 -9.52
N ASP A 26 -22.49 -4.51 -10.30
CA ASP A 26 -23.42 -5.56 -9.89
C ASP A 26 -22.87 -6.99 -10.03
N LEU A 27 -21.55 -7.13 -10.24
CA LEU A 27 -20.92 -8.45 -10.47
C LEU A 27 -21.29 -9.48 -9.40
N LEU A 28 -21.37 -9.08 -8.15
CA LEU A 28 -21.69 -10.00 -7.06
C LEU A 28 -23.12 -10.51 -7.09
N ASP A 29 -24.05 -9.83 -7.78
CA ASP A 29 -25.42 -10.26 -7.95
C ASP A 29 -25.54 -11.47 -8.91
N HIS A 30 -24.57 -11.62 -9.81
CA HIS A 30 -24.55 -12.67 -10.83
C HIS A 30 -23.88 -13.97 -10.39
N LEU A 31 -23.26 -13.97 -9.19
CA LEU A 31 -22.58 -15.15 -8.66
C LEU A 31 -23.57 -16.20 -8.15
N ASP A 32 -23.16 -17.47 -8.18
CA ASP A 32 -23.91 -18.58 -7.62
C ASP A 32 -23.08 -19.44 -6.65
N SER A 33 -23.67 -20.55 -6.16
CA SER A 33 -23.05 -21.40 -5.14
C SER A 33 -21.80 -22.14 -5.57
N GLN A 34 -21.46 -22.14 -6.86
CA GLN A 34 -20.22 -22.74 -7.39
C GLN A 34 -19.08 -21.72 -7.54
N ASP A 35 -19.39 -20.44 -7.42
CA ASP A 35 -18.42 -19.39 -7.50
C ASP A 35 -17.69 -19.17 -6.17
N VAL A 36 -16.53 -18.54 -6.25
CA VAL A 36 -15.71 -18.17 -5.08
C VAL A 36 -15.30 -16.72 -5.21
N VAL A 37 -15.43 -15.97 -4.15
CA VAL A 37 -14.92 -14.58 -4.08
C VAL A 37 -13.64 -14.55 -3.24
N THR A 38 -12.58 -14.03 -3.82
CA THR A 38 -11.35 -13.72 -3.10
C THR A 38 -11.11 -12.21 -3.17
N PHE A 39 -11.02 -11.57 -2.02
CA PHE A 39 -10.83 -10.13 -1.90
C PHE A 39 -9.50 -9.82 -1.22
N THR A 40 -8.74 -8.90 -1.81
CA THR A 40 -7.57 -8.28 -1.19
C THR A 40 -7.74 -6.76 -1.22
N GLY A 41 -7.70 -6.12 -0.05
CA GLY A 41 -7.90 -4.67 0.05
C GLY A 41 -8.09 -4.20 1.49
N SER A 42 -8.89 -3.14 1.68
CA SER A 42 -9.18 -2.64 3.03
C SER A 42 -10.16 -3.54 3.79
N ALA A 43 -9.98 -3.67 5.10
CA ALA A 43 -10.92 -4.40 5.96
C ALA A 43 -12.34 -3.83 5.85
N ARG A 44 -12.48 -2.51 5.72
CA ARG A 44 -13.76 -1.84 5.55
C ARG A 44 -14.50 -2.35 4.30
N THR A 45 -13.82 -2.37 3.16
CA THR A 45 -14.40 -2.87 1.90
C THR A 45 -14.68 -4.37 1.98
N GLY A 46 -13.75 -5.15 2.52
CA GLY A 46 -13.94 -6.59 2.67
C GLY A 46 -15.13 -6.96 3.55
N GLN A 47 -15.36 -6.21 4.65
CA GLN A 47 -16.53 -6.39 5.48
C GLN A 47 -17.84 -6.08 4.75
N GLN A 48 -17.87 -5.01 3.94
CA GLN A 48 -19.02 -4.68 3.11
C GLN A 48 -19.34 -5.76 2.07
N LEU A 49 -18.32 -6.26 1.38
CA LEU A 49 -18.49 -7.32 0.39
C LEU A 49 -18.95 -8.63 1.04
N ARG A 50 -18.37 -9.00 2.18
CA ARG A 50 -18.68 -10.25 2.87
C ARG A 50 -20.15 -10.40 3.29
N VAL A 51 -20.84 -9.29 3.57
CA VAL A 51 -22.25 -9.29 3.95
C VAL A 51 -23.18 -9.03 2.76
N HIS A 52 -22.67 -9.09 1.54
CA HIS A 52 -23.47 -8.91 0.34
C HIS A 52 -24.62 -9.93 0.30
N PRO A 53 -25.88 -9.49 0.06
CA PRO A 53 -27.05 -10.37 0.17
C PRO A 53 -26.96 -11.64 -0.66
N ASN A 54 -26.46 -11.56 -1.90
CA ASN A 54 -26.33 -12.72 -2.78
C ASN A 54 -25.28 -13.73 -2.28
N LEU A 55 -24.15 -13.25 -1.73
CA LEU A 55 -23.12 -14.12 -1.18
C LEU A 55 -23.65 -14.89 0.03
N VAL A 56 -24.39 -14.20 0.90
CA VAL A 56 -24.98 -14.81 2.09
C VAL A 56 -26.09 -15.80 1.71
N ALA A 57 -27.01 -15.40 0.84
CA ALA A 57 -28.17 -16.21 0.46
C ALA A 57 -27.78 -17.52 -0.27
N LYS A 58 -26.74 -17.47 -1.08
CA LYS A 58 -26.26 -18.63 -1.85
C LYS A 58 -25.06 -19.34 -1.21
N SER A 59 -24.65 -18.93 -0.01
CA SER A 59 -23.48 -19.49 0.71
C SER A 59 -22.21 -19.50 -0.11
N ILE A 60 -21.96 -18.43 -0.88
CA ILE A 60 -20.79 -18.31 -1.74
C ILE A 60 -19.54 -18.13 -0.87
N PRO A 61 -18.50 -18.99 -1.03
CA PRO A 61 -17.25 -18.87 -0.30
C PRO A 61 -16.60 -17.51 -0.49
N PHE A 62 -16.21 -16.86 0.62
CA PHE A 62 -15.57 -15.56 0.62
C PHE A 62 -14.27 -15.59 1.41
N THR A 63 -13.14 -15.40 0.74
CA THR A 63 -11.83 -15.27 1.36
C THR A 63 -11.40 -13.81 1.36
N MET A 64 -10.93 -13.33 2.50
CA MET A 64 -10.52 -11.95 2.67
C MET A 64 -9.09 -11.88 3.20
N GLU A 65 -8.22 -11.20 2.46
CA GLU A 65 -6.93 -10.71 2.92
C GLU A 65 -6.99 -9.18 2.97
N ALA A 66 -6.96 -8.62 4.18
CA ALA A 66 -7.23 -7.21 4.36
C ALA A 66 -6.30 -6.58 5.37
N ASP A 67 -5.93 -5.34 5.06
CA ASP A 67 -5.07 -4.45 5.82
C ASP A 67 -3.69 -5.06 6.13
N SER A 68 -2.79 -4.23 6.55
CA SER A 68 -1.50 -4.63 7.11
C SER A 68 -0.95 -3.51 7.97
N LEU A 69 -0.24 -3.86 9.02
CA LEU A 69 0.36 -2.90 9.94
C LEU A 69 1.78 -3.34 10.31
N ASN A 70 2.58 -3.63 9.29
CA ASN A 70 3.94 -4.12 9.45
C ASN A 70 4.81 -3.10 10.17
N CYS A 71 5.70 -3.59 11.01
CA CYS A 71 6.69 -2.77 11.68
C CYS A 71 8.11 -3.19 11.33
N CYS A 72 9.04 -2.26 11.52
CA CYS A 72 10.46 -2.51 11.55
C CYS A 72 10.98 -2.05 12.91
N VAL A 73 11.75 -2.90 13.58
CA VAL A 73 12.24 -2.65 14.93
C VAL A 73 13.75 -2.54 14.89
N LEU A 74 14.30 -1.48 15.47
CA LEU A 74 15.73 -1.32 15.68
C LEU A 74 16.09 -1.79 17.09
N GLY A 75 17.10 -2.66 17.21
CA GLY A 75 17.62 -3.09 18.52
C GLY A 75 18.28 -1.94 19.30
N ASP A 76 18.29 -2.04 20.61
CA ASP A 76 18.88 -1.02 21.48
C ASP A 76 20.42 -1.05 21.51
N ASP A 77 20.99 -2.15 21.04
CA ASP A 77 22.43 -2.38 20.87
C ASP A 77 23.00 -1.83 19.56
N VAL A 78 22.15 -1.35 18.64
CA VAL A 78 22.58 -0.81 17.33
C VAL A 78 22.87 0.69 17.46
N THR A 79 24.05 1.11 17.00
CA THR A 79 24.46 2.51 16.97
C THR A 79 24.55 3.06 15.53
N PRO A 80 24.48 4.39 15.32
CA PRO A 80 24.51 4.99 13.98
C PRO A 80 25.75 4.67 13.15
N GLU A 81 26.87 4.28 13.79
CA GLU A 81 28.14 3.94 13.13
C GLU A 81 28.17 2.49 12.61
N GLN A 82 27.22 1.66 13.03
CA GLN A 82 27.17 0.25 12.65
C GLN A 82 26.49 0.03 11.31
N LEU A 83 26.86 -1.05 10.63
CA LEU A 83 26.28 -1.45 9.35
C LEU A 83 24.78 -1.73 9.46
N GLU A 84 24.36 -2.32 10.57
CA GLU A 84 22.97 -2.66 10.86
C GLU A 84 22.06 -1.43 10.86
N PHE A 85 22.53 -0.29 11.38
CA PHE A 85 21.81 0.98 11.29
C PHE A 85 21.62 1.42 9.85
N ALA A 86 22.69 1.39 9.05
CA ALA A 86 22.62 1.78 7.63
C ALA A 86 21.70 0.86 6.83
N LEU A 87 21.69 -0.45 7.12
CA LEU A 87 20.81 -1.43 6.53
C LEU A 87 19.34 -1.18 6.91
N PHE A 88 19.08 -0.91 8.20
CA PHE A 88 17.75 -0.57 8.71
C PHE A 88 17.17 0.64 7.98
N ILE A 89 17.91 1.76 7.90
CA ILE A 89 17.48 2.96 7.19
C ILE A 89 17.22 2.68 5.72
N ARG A 90 18.11 1.92 5.06
CA ARG A 90 17.95 1.55 3.64
C ARG A 90 16.67 0.77 3.40
N GLU A 91 16.39 -0.25 4.20
CA GLU A 91 15.23 -1.11 4.04
C GLU A 91 13.93 -0.35 4.34
N VAL A 92 13.93 0.48 5.37
CA VAL A 92 12.78 1.35 5.67
C VAL A 92 12.46 2.27 4.48
N VAL A 93 13.46 2.97 3.95
CA VAL A 93 13.27 3.85 2.78
C VAL A 93 12.77 3.06 1.57
N ARG A 94 13.35 1.89 1.29
CA ARG A 94 12.91 1.02 0.20
C ARG A 94 11.45 0.64 0.34
N GLU A 95 11.04 0.23 1.53
CA GLU A 95 9.67 -0.21 1.79
C GLU A 95 8.66 0.95 1.75
N MET A 96 9.05 2.14 2.16
CA MET A 96 8.21 3.33 2.08
C MET A 96 7.99 3.81 0.64
N THR A 97 9.00 3.64 -0.23
CA THR A 97 8.98 4.22 -1.58
C THR A 97 8.57 3.24 -2.68
N ALA A 98 8.79 1.93 -2.48
CA ALA A 98 8.39 0.92 -3.45
C ALA A 98 6.89 0.95 -3.68
N LYS A 99 6.46 1.12 -4.95
CA LYS A 99 5.05 1.25 -5.35
C LYS A 99 4.31 2.37 -4.60
N ALA A 100 5.01 3.44 -4.21
CA ALA A 100 4.47 4.50 -3.35
C ALA A 100 3.88 3.98 -2.01
N GLY A 101 4.48 2.93 -1.45
CA GLY A 101 4.00 2.27 -0.23
C GLY A 101 2.71 1.46 -0.39
N GLN A 102 2.18 1.32 -1.59
CA GLN A 102 0.92 0.63 -1.90
C GLN A 102 1.12 -0.88 -2.04
N LYS A 103 1.58 -1.53 -0.99
CA LYS A 103 1.74 -2.99 -0.91
C LYS A 103 1.49 -3.49 0.51
N CYS A 104 1.04 -4.74 0.62
CA CYS A 104 0.72 -5.37 1.90
C CYS A 104 1.93 -5.47 2.84
N THR A 105 3.14 -5.62 2.31
CA THR A 105 4.38 -5.77 3.08
C THR A 105 5.07 -4.44 3.42
N ALA A 106 4.55 -3.28 2.99
CA ALA A 106 5.15 -1.99 3.29
C ALA A 106 5.24 -1.74 4.80
N ILE A 107 6.37 -1.22 5.25
CA ILE A 107 6.58 -0.84 6.65
C ILE A 107 5.70 0.38 6.96
N ARG A 108 4.83 0.23 7.95
CA ARG A 108 3.91 1.28 8.43
C ARG A 108 4.34 1.89 9.74
N ARG A 109 5.11 1.13 10.52
CA ARG A 109 5.59 1.55 11.84
C ARG A 109 7.08 1.29 11.96
N ILE A 110 7.81 2.27 12.46
CA ILE A 110 9.24 2.20 12.71
C ILE A 110 9.40 2.36 14.21
N ILE A 111 9.83 1.30 14.89
CA ILE A 111 9.96 1.23 16.35
C ILE A 111 11.43 1.27 16.67
N VAL A 112 11.84 2.31 17.41
CA VAL A 112 13.24 2.55 17.74
C VAL A 112 13.38 2.95 19.22
N PRO A 113 14.53 2.69 19.84
CA PRO A 113 14.81 3.19 21.18
C PRO A 113 14.71 4.73 21.25
N GLN A 114 14.19 5.25 22.35
CA GLN A 114 13.97 6.69 22.53
C GLN A 114 15.25 7.51 22.26
N ALA A 115 16.40 7.02 22.68
CA ALA A 115 17.69 7.68 22.48
C ALA A 115 18.09 7.80 21.00
N GLN A 116 17.53 6.95 20.12
CA GLN A 116 17.88 6.89 18.71
C GLN A 116 16.84 7.56 17.79
N VAL A 117 15.71 8.01 18.33
CA VAL A 117 14.63 8.63 17.52
C VAL A 117 15.17 9.75 16.64
N LYS A 118 16.00 10.64 17.19
CA LYS A 118 16.57 11.74 16.42
C LYS A 118 17.49 11.25 15.30
N ALA A 119 18.42 10.35 15.59
CA ALA A 119 19.37 9.84 14.59
C ALA A 119 18.65 9.10 13.44
N VAL A 120 17.65 8.28 13.77
CA VAL A 120 16.84 7.58 12.76
C VAL A 120 16.02 8.56 11.94
N SER A 121 15.37 9.54 12.56
CA SER A 121 14.58 10.56 11.86
C SER A 121 15.44 11.37 10.89
N ASP A 122 16.59 11.87 11.34
CA ASP A 122 17.52 12.65 10.51
C ASP A 122 18.02 11.80 9.31
N ALA A 123 18.37 10.53 9.55
CA ALA A 123 18.84 9.65 8.49
C ALA A 123 17.75 9.30 7.46
N LEU A 124 16.51 9.12 7.89
CA LEU A 124 15.37 8.88 7.01
C LEU A 124 15.05 10.13 6.19
N ILE A 125 14.99 11.31 6.81
CA ILE A 125 14.77 12.59 6.12
C ILE A 125 15.83 12.80 5.04
N ALA A 126 17.11 12.64 5.40
CA ALA A 126 18.23 12.83 4.47
C ALA A 126 18.14 11.94 3.21
N ARG A 127 17.56 10.75 3.33
CA ARG A 127 17.37 9.85 2.18
C ARG A 127 16.05 10.11 1.43
N LEU A 128 14.96 10.32 2.15
CA LEU A 128 13.63 10.47 1.56
C LEU A 128 13.48 11.78 0.79
N GLN A 129 14.10 12.87 1.24
CA GLN A 129 14.07 14.16 0.53
C GLN A 129 14.68 14.11 -0.87
N ASN A 130 15.49 13.10 -1.16
CA ASN A 130 16.12 12.89 -2.48
C ASN A 130 15.31 11.93 -3.38
N VAL A 131 14.16 11.45 -2.91
CA VAL A 131 13.30 10.58 -3.70
C VAL A 131 12.48 11.41 -4.68
N VAL A 132 12.79 11.24 -5.97
CA VAL A 132 12.04 11.92 -7.03
C VAL A 132 10.72 11.19 -7.23
N VAL A 133 9.62 11.92 -7.05
CA VAL A 133 8.24 11.46 -7.27
C VAL A 133 7.75 11.98 -8.61
N GLY A 134 7.15 11.14 -9.44
CA GLY A 134 6.68 11.55 -10.77
C GLY A 134 6.25 10.36 -11.64
N ASP A 135 6.25 10.59 -12.95
CA ASP A 135 5.95 9.53 -13.93
C ASP A 135 7.08 8.47 -13.93
N PRO A 136 6.78 7.20 -13.58
CA PRO A 136 7.77 6.15 -13.52
C PRO A 136 8.44 5.82 -14.88
N ALA A 137 7.88 6.27 -15.98
CA ALA A 137 8.48 6.13 -17.30
C ALA A 137 9.66 7.11 -17.54
N GLN A 138 9.81 8.12 -16.70
CA GLN A 138 10.88 9.10 -16.81
C GLN A 138 12.13 8.64 -16.05
N GLU A 139 13.29 8.92 -16.63
CA GLU A 139 14.57 8.61 -16.00
C GLU A 139 14.74 9.39 -14.68
N GLY A 140 15.27 8.71 -13.67
CA GLY A 140 15.50 9.30 -12.34
C GLY A 140 14.31 9.27 -11.40
N VAL A 141 13.09 9.04 -11.86
CA VAL A 141 11.91 8.88 -11.01
C VAL A 141 12.01 7.57 -10.23
N LYS A 142 11.84 7.64 -8.91
CA LYS A 142 11.95 6.51 -7.98
C LYS A 142 10.61 6.08 -7.38
N MET A 143 9.63 6.98 -7.37
CA MET A 143 8.31 6.70 -6.79
C MET A 143 7.23 7.28 -7.71
N GLY A 144 6.24 6.46 -8.05
CA GLY A 144 5.08 6.88 -8.82
C GLY A 144 3.98 7.50 -7.96
N ALA A 145 2.87 7.83 -8.60
CA ALA A 145 1.68 8.34 -7.93
C ALA A 145 0.94 7.26 -7.15
N LEU A 146 0.04 7.68 -6.28
CA LEU A 146 -0.99 6.82 -5.71
C LEU A 146 -1.97 6.37 -6.81
N VAL A 147 -2.68 5.26 -6.56
CA VAL A 147 -3.52 4.60 -7.57
C VAL A 147 -4.62 5.50 -8.13
N ASN A 148 -5.19 6.38 -7.30
CA ASN A 148 -6.22 7.34 -7.70
C ASN A 148 -6.29 8.52 -6.74
N TYR A 149 -7.13 9.50 -7.09
CA TYR A 149 -7.31 10.71 -6.31
C TYR A 149 -7.99 10.46 -4.95
N GLU A 150 -8.91 9.51 -4.88
CA GLU A 150 -9.60 9.14 -3.64
C GLU A 150 -8.60 8.59 -2.61
N GLN A 151 -7.68 7.71 -3.03
CA GLN A 151 -6.63 7.21 -2.14
C GLN A 151 -5.68 8.31 -1.69
N ARG A 152 -5.41 9.30 -2.52
CA ARG A 152 -4.64 10.48 -2.11
C ARG A 152 -5.37 11.26 -1.03
N GLN A 153 -6.68 11.48 -1.19
CA GLN A 153 -7.48 12.18 -0.19
C GLN A 153 -7.52 11.40 1.14
N ASP A 154 -7.75 10.09 1.09
CA ASP A 154 -7.74 9.23 2.28
C ASP A 154 -6.41 9.32 3.05
N VAL A 155 -5.28 9.32 2.34
CA VAL A 155 -3.96 9.48 2.96
C VAL A 155 -3.86 10.83 3.64
N GLN A 156 -4.26 11.92 2.97
CA GLN A 156 -4.19 13.27 3.53
C GLN A 156 -5.07 13.40 4.77
N ASP A 157 -6.29 12.87 4.73
CA ASP A 157 -7.20 12.91 5.87
C ASP A 157 -6.66 12.14 7.07
N ASN A 158 -6.01 10.99 6.83
CA ASN A 158 -5.36 10.23 7.89
C ASN A 158 -4.12 10.95 8.47
N VAL A 159 -3.32 11.62 7.65
CA VAL A 159 -2.23 12.47 8.12
C VAL A 159 -2.77 13.59 9.02
N ASN A 160 -3.84 14.27 8.59
CA ASN A 160 -4.48 15.33 9.37
C ASN A 160 -5.00 14.80 10.73
N ARG A 161 -5.55 13.58 10.76
CA ARG A 161 -5.99 12.92 12.00
C ARG A 161 -4.81 12.63 12.94
N LEU A 162 -3.68 12.18 12.41
CA LEU A 162 -2.47 11.96 13.21
C LEU A 162 -1.94 13.27 13.80
N VAL A 163 -1.90 14.34 13.02
CA VAL A 163 -1.50 15.68 13.49
C VAL A 163 -2.45 16.17 14.58
N ALA A 164 -3.76 16.02 14.39
CA ALA A 164 -4.75 16.40 15.40
C ALA A 164 -4.64 15.57 16.70
N ALA A 165 -4.07 14.36 16.60
CA ALA A 165 -3.78 13.51 17.76
C ALA A 165 -2.42 13.82 18.42
N GLY A 166 -1.69 14.85 17.96
CA GLY A 166 -0.42 15.29 18.55
C GLY A 166 0.82 14.70 17.92
N CYS A 167 0.73 14.14 16.71
CA CYS A 167 1.89 13.65 15.98
C CYS A 167 2.56 14.78 15.18
N ASP A 168 3.89 14.74 15.08
CA ASP A 168 4.67 15.64 14.25
C ASP A 168 4.86 15.07 12.84
N VAL A 169 4.74 15.93 11.83
CA VAL A 169 5.11 15.60 10.45
C VAL A 169 6.55 16.06 10.21
N LEU A 170 7.45 15.11 10.07
CA LEU A 170 8.88 15.38 9.90
C LEU A 170 9.28 15.62 8.43
N LEU A 171 8.56 15.01 7.49
CA LEU A 171 8.80 15.16 6.05
C LEU A 171 7.52 14.88 5.28
N GLY A 172 7.22 15.69 4.27
CA GLY A 172 6.01 15.54 3.44
C GLY A 172 4.75 16.03 4.15
N GLY A 173 3.62 15.36 3.90
CA GLY A 173 2.34 15.64 4.58
C GLY A 173 1.58 16.86 4.08
N GLN A 174 2.20 17.79 3.38
CA GLN A 174 1.53 18.86 2.66
C GLN A 174 1.47 18.50 1.18
N ALA A 175 0.28 18.37 0.67
CA ALA A 175 0.08 18.17 -0.75
C ALA A 175 0.47 19.45 -1.48
N ASP A 176 1.68 19.53 -2.00
CA ASP A 176 1.96 20.47 -3.06
C ASP A 176 1.17 20.02 -4.29
N LEU A 177 0.11 20.78 -4.60
CA LEU A 177 -0.84 20.48 -5.69
C LEU A 177 -0.26 20.73 -7.10
N ARG A 178 1.07 20.79 -7.21
CA ARG A 178 1.78 21.08 -8.44
C ARG A 178 2.44 19.82 -9.00
N ALA A 179 1.61 18.98 -9.57
CA ALA A 179 2.04 18.03 -10.59
C ALA A 179 0.82 17.59 -11.41
#